data_630ca24160292d4b8860fcd9615067d9
#
_entry.id   630ca24160292d4b8860fcd9615067d9
#
_cell.length_a   1.000
_cell.length_b   1.000
_cell.length_c   1.000
_cell.angle_alpha   90.00
_cell.angle_beta   90.00
_cell.angle_gamma   90.00
#
_symmetry.space_group_name_H-M   'P 1'
#
loop_
_entity.id
_entity.type
_entity.pdbx_description
1 polymer ?
#
loop_
_entity_poly.entity_id
_entity_poly.type
_entity_poly.pdbx_seq_one_letter_code
_entity_poly.pdbx_strand_id
1 'polypeptide(L)'
;GHTGVYDAILKAVEKVDQCTGEIIQKGIENNYSFIVMADHGNADCAVNEDGSPNTAHTTNLVPIILIDQNYKVIKDGKLADVAPTILTMMALEIPKEMDGEVLV
;
A
#
# COMPACT_ATOMS: atom_id res chain seq x y z
N GLY A 1 -15.25 -3.10 0.52
CA GLY A 1 -15.25 -3.95 -0.66
C GLY A 1 -16.06 -5.23 -0.54
N HIS A 2 -16.03 -5.92 0.60
CA HIS A 2 -16.64 -7.26 0.76
C HIS A 2 -18.17 -7.30 0.64
N THR A 3 -18.87 -6.19 0.74
CA THR A 3 -20.32 -6.11 0.57
C THR A 3 -20.77 -5.97 -0.88
N GLY A 4 -19.86 -5.61 -1.80
CA GLY A 4 -20.14 -5.39 -3.22
C GLY A 4 -21.11 -4.24 -3.52
N VAL A 5 -21.36 -3.34 -2.55
CA VAL A 5 -22.19 -2.14 -2.76
C VAL A 5 -21.33 -1.01 -3.28
N TYR A 6 -21.49 -0.65 -4.55
CA TYR A 6 -20.62 0.31 -5.24
C TYR A 6 -20.51 1.66 -4.52
N ASP A 7 -21.62 2.26 -4.12
CA ASP A 7 -21.62 3.54 -3.40
C ASP A 7 -20.92 3.45 -2.04
N ALA A 8 -20.99 2.30 -1.38
CA ALA A 8 -20.26 2.06 -0.13
C ALA A 8 -18.76 1.93 -0.38
N ILE A 9 -18.35 1.34 -1.50
CA ILE A 9 -16.94 1.25 -1.91
C ILE A 9 -16.38 2.65 -2.16
N LEU A 10 -17.10 3.50 -2.91
CA LEU A 10 -16.68 4.89 -3.16
C LEU A 10 -16.47 5.66 -1.86
N LYS A 11 -17.45 5.61 -0.95
CA LYS A 11 -17.35 6.28 0.36
C LYS A 11 -16.20 5.73 1.21
N ALA A 12 -15.96 4.42 1.15
CA ALA A 12 -14.85 3.81 1.87
C ALA A 12 -13.50 4.28 1.32
N VAL A 13 -13.34 4.31 -0.01
CA VAL A 13 -12.11 4.79 -0.66
C VAL A 13 -11.85 6.26 -0.34
N GLU A 14 -12.87 7.12 -0.45
CA GLU A 14 -12.77 8.55 -0.08
C GLU A 14 -12.35 8.72 1.38
N LYS A 15 -12.92 7.91 2.29
CA LYS A 15 -12.58 8.01 3.71
C LYS A 15 -11.17 7.53 4.00
N VAL A 16 -10.74 6.43 3.36
CA VAL A 16 -9.37 5.92 3.48
C VAL A 16 -8.37 6.95 2.93
N ASP A 17 -8.65 7.55 1.77
CA ASP A 17 -7.80 8.58 1.18
C ASP A 17 -7.65 9.79 2.12
N GLN A 18 -8.76 10.30 2.65
CA GLN A 18 -8.74 11.39 3.62
C GLN A 18 -7.89 11.05 4.85
N CYS A 19 -8.13 9.90 5.48
CA CYS A 19 -7.39 9.47 6.68
C CYS A 19 -5.90 9.26 6.39
N THR A 20 -5.58 8.69 5.24
CA THR A 20 -4.19 8.50 4.78
C THR A 20 -3.49 9.85 4.63
N GLY A 21 -4.14 10.83 3.99
CA GLY A 21 -3.61 12.19 3.85
C GLY A 21 -3.34 12.86 5.20
N GLU A 22 -4.28 12.76 6.16
CA GLU A 22 -4.13 13.32 7.51
C GLU A 22 -2.94 12.67 8.26
N ILE A 23 -2.79 11.34 8.17
CA ILE A 23 -1.69 10.60 8.81
C ILE A 23 -0.35 11.00 8.20
N ILE A 24 -0.26 11.04 6.87
CA ILE A 24 0.96 11.43 6.16
C ILE A 24 1.37 12.84 6.53
N GLN A 25 0.44 13.79 6.47
CA GLN A 25 0.72 15.18 6.82
C GLN A 25 1.26 15.30 8.25
N LYS A 26 0.59 14.66 9.20
CA LYS A 26 1.00 14.68 10.60
C LYS A 26 2.37 14.01 10.81
N GLY A 27 2.63 12.93 10.09
CA GLY A 27 3.90 12.24 10.17
C GLY A 27 5.05 13.04 9.56
N ILE A 28 4.85 13.72 8.42
CA ILE A 28 5.87 14.60 7.82
C ILE A 28 6.26 15.73 8.80
N GLU A 29 5.29 16.34 9.48
CA GLU A 29 5.54 17.36 10.51
C GLU A 29 6.39 16.83 11.67
N ASN A 30 6.41 15.50 11.88
CA ASN A 30 7.14 14.83 12.95
C ASN A 30 8.32 13.97 12.41
N ASN A 31 8.78 14.23 11.20
CA ASN A 31 9.91 13.56 10.55
C ASN A 31 9.75 12.03 10.38
N TYR A 32 8.52 11.56 10.15
CA TYR A 32 8.27 10.17 9.77
C TYR A 32 8.47 9.97 8.27
N SER A 33 8.93 8.78 7.93
CA SER A 33 8.92 8.26 6.56
C SER A 33 7.73 7.32 6.36
N PHE A 34 7.24 7.20 5.12
CA PHE A 34 6.08 6.35 4.83
C PHE A 34 6.34 5.46 3.62
N ILE A 35 5.87 4.25 3.71
CA ILE A 35 5.57 3.39 2.57
C ILE A 35 4.06 3.15 2.60
N VAL A 36 3.36 3.63 1.57
CA VAL A 36 1.91 3.44 1.43
C VAL A 36 1.68 2.39 0.36
N MET A 37 0.95 1.34 0.71
CA MET A 37 0.68 0.21 -0.18
C MET A 37 -0.60 -0.51 0.22
N ALA A 38 -1.06 -1.43 -0.61
CA ALA A 38 -2.06 -2.43 -0.26
C ALA A 38 -1.41 -3.83 -0.23
N ASP A 39 -2.01 -4.76 0.50
CA ASP A 39 -1.59 -6.17 0.55
C ASP A 39 -2.17 -6.98 -0.62
N HIS A 40 -3.30 -6.56 -1.17
CA HIS A 40 -3.97 -7.13 -2.35
C HIS A 40 -4.96 -6.13 -2.94
N GLY A 41 -5.43 -6.40 -4.16
CA GLY A 41 -6.51 -5.66 -4.80
C GLY A 41 -7.89 -6.10 -4.32
N ASN A 42 -8.86 -5.21 -4.40
CA ASN A 42 -10.27 -5.46 -4.12
C ASN A 42 -11.16 -4.39 -4.79
N ALA A 43 -11.08 -3.13 -4.36
CA ALA A 43 -11.89 -2.03 -4.89
C ALA A 43 -11.55 -1.63 -6.34
N ASP A 44 -10.40 -2.06 -6.84
CA ASP A 44 -9.94 -1.89 -8.21
C ASP A 44 -10.79 -2.68 -9.24
N CYS A 45 -11.53 -3.70 -8.75
CA CYS A 45 -12.50 -4.44 -9.54
C CYS A 45 -13.81 -4.62 -8.73
N ALA A 46 -14.65 -3.60 -8.69
CA ALA A 46 -15.88 -3.58 -7.90
C ALA A 46 -17.03 -4.37 -8.55
N VAL A 47 -16.99 -4.56 -9.87
CA VAL A 47 -18.06 -5.18 -10.66
C VAL A 47 -17.44 -6.21 -11.61
N ASN A 48 -18.04 -7.39 -11.68
CA ASN A 48 -17.67 -8.44 -12.60
C ASN A 48 -18.14 -8.12 -14.03
N GLU A 49 -17.64 -8.85 -15.03
CA GLU A 49 -18.02 -8.67 -16.45
C GLU A 49 -19.52 -8.87 -16.70
N ASP A 50 -20.17 -9.70 -15.89
CA ASP A 50 -21.62 -9.96 -15.97
C ASP A 50 -22.48 -8.90 -15.26
N GLY A 51 -21.86 -7.84 -14.69
CA GLY A 51 -22.52 -6.78 -13.95
C GLY A 51 -22.81 -7.10 -12.49
N SER A 52 -22.47 -8.28 -12.01
CA SER A 52 -22.61 -8.64 -10.59
C SER A 52 -21.54 -7.97 -9.73
N PRO A 53 -21.84 -7.71 -8.43
CA PRO A 53 -20.83 -7.19 -7.51
C PRO A 53 -19.66 -8.16 -7.34
N ASN A 54 -18.42 -7.67 -7.47
CA ASN A 54 -17.23 -8.43 -7.09
C ASN A 54 -16.95 -8.20 -5.60
N THR A 55 -16.94 -9.28 -4.83
CA THR A 55 -16.66 -9.28 -3.39
C THR A 55 -15.32 -9.95 -3.06
N ALA A 56 -14.64 -10.50 -4.07
CA ALA A 56 -13.38 -11.21 -3.94
C ALA A 56 -12.18 -10.25 -3.95
N HIS A 57 -11.03 -10.76 -3.51
CA HIS A 57 -9.75 -10.11 -3.75
C HIS A 57 -9.37 -10.25 -5.23
N THR A 58 -8.62 -9.27 -5.74
CA THR A 58 -8.05 -9.36 -7.09
C THR A 58 -6.57 -9.71 -7.03
N THR A 59 -6.06 -10.25 -8.12
CA THR A 59 -4.62 -10.49 -8.32
C THR A 59 -3.94 -9.34 -9.06
N ASN A 60 -4.62 -8.22 -9.24
CA ASN A 60 -4.06 -7.02 -9.85
C ASN A 60 -2.89 -6.49 -9.02
N LEU A 61 -1.96 -5.86 -9.70
CA LEU A 61 -0.85 -5.18 -9.03
C LEU A 61 -1.40 -4.04 -8.17
N VAL A 62 -0.86 -3.90 -6.98
CA VAL A 62 -1.18 -2.81 -6.06
C VAL A 62 -0.09 -1.75 -6.09
N PRO A 63 -0.42 -0.47 -5.85
CA PRO A 63 0.59 0.58 -5.82
C PRO A 63 1.49 0.44 -4.58
N ILE A 64 2.74 0.88 -4.73
CA ILE A 64 3.65 1.16 -3.63
C ILE A 64 4.18 2.59 -3.78
N ILE A 65 4.05 3.39 -2.72
CA ILE A 65 4.41 4.81 -2.72
C ILE A 65 5.37 5.07 -1.57
N LEU A 66 6.50 5.69 -1.87
CA LEU A 66 7.50 6.08 -0.89
C LEU A 66 7.43 7.59 -0.63
N ILE A 67 7.39 7.97 0.65
CA ILE A 67 7.51 9.35 1.11
C ILE A 67 8.63 9.40 2.14
N ASP A 68 9.77 9.94 1.75
CA ASP A 68 10.98 9.99 2.58
C ASP A 68 11.84 11.21 2.23
N GLN A 69 12.67 11.68 3.17
CA GLN A 69 13.58 12.79 2.95
C GLN A 69 14.84 12.40 2.16
N ASN A 70 15.35 11.21 2.36
CA ASN A 70 16.60 10.70 1.81
C ASN A 70 16.39 9.84 0.58
N TYR A 71 15.44 8.92 0.63
CA TYR A 71 15.10 8.02 -0.48
C TYR A 71 14.01 8.65 -1.36
N LYS A 72 14.26 8.78 -2.65
CA LYS A 72 13.35 9.46 -3.60
C LYS A 72 12.71 8.53 -4.61
N VAL A 73 13.17 7.29 -4.68
CA VAL A 73 12.69 6.28 -5.63
C VAL A 73 12.50 4.98 -4.90
N ILE A 74 11.41 4.29 -5.22
CA ILE A 74 11.17 2.91 -4.82
C ILE A 74 10.90 2.10 -6.09
N LYS A 75 11.48 0.91 -6.18
CA LYS A 75 11.32 -0.01 -7.31
C LYS A 75 10.07 -0.86 -7.11
N ASP A 76 9.57 -1.42 -8.20
CA ASP A 76 8.56 -2.48 -8.15
C ASP A 76 9.15 -3.74 -7.48
N GLY A 77 8.28 -4.51 -6.82
CA GLY A 77 8.69 -5.72 -6.12
C GLY A 77 7.50 -6.55 -5.69
N LYS A 78 7.70 -7.35 -4.67
CA LYS A 78 6.69 -8.22 -4.05
C LYS A 78 6.57 -7.93 -2.54
N LEU A 79 5.54 -8.44 -1.90
CA LEU A 79 5.27 -8.19 -0.48
C LEU A 79 6.46 -8.57 0.43
N ALA A 80 7.21 -9.63 0.09
CA ALA A 80 8.39 -10.05 0.83
C ALA A 80 9.53 -9.01 0.84
N ASP A 81 9.53 -8.07 -0.10
CA ASP A 81 10.58 -7.06 -0.26
C ASP A 81 10.36 -5.84 0.65
N VAL A 82 9.16 -5.69 1.20
CA VAL A 82 8.78 -4.51 2.00
C VAL A 82 9.56 -4.45 3.31
N ALA A 83 9.62 -5.56 4.05
CA ALA A 83 10.29 -5.58 5.34
C ALA A 83 11.81 -5.32 5.25
N PRO A 84 12.59 -5.97 4.37
CA PRO A 84 14.00 -5.64 4.21
C PRO A 84 14.22 -4.20 3.71
N THR A 85 13.31 -3.65 2.89
CA THR A 85 13.35 -2.24 2.48
C THR A 85 13.20 -1.31 3.67
N ILE A 86 12.22 -1.55 4.54
CA ILE A 86 12.00 -0.76 5.76
C ILE A 86 13.22 -0.83 6.68
N LEU A 87 13.78 -2.02 6.92
CA LEU A 87 14.96 -2.18 7.76
C LEU A 87 16.16 -1.40 7.20
N THR A 88 16.35 -1.43 5.88
CA THR A 88 17.39 -0.62 5.21
C THR A 88 17.17 0.87 5.43
N MET A 89 15.95 1.37 5.26
CA MET A 89 15.62 2.78 5.51
C MET A 89 15.85 3.21 6.96
N MET A 90 15.69 2.28 7.90
CA MET A 90 15.95 2.48 9.32
C MET A 90 17.43 2.29 9.70
N ALA A 91 18.31 1.98 8.75
CA ALA A 91 19.71 1.61 8.97
C ALA A 91 19.88 0.41 9.94
N LEU A 92 18.95 -0.53 9.89
CA LEU A 92 18.96 -1.77 10.66
C LEU A 92 19.45 -2.94 9.80
N GLU A 93 20.04 -3.93 10.46
CA GLU A 93 20.52 -5.15 9.80
C GLU A 93 19.35 -6.03 9.36
N ILE A 94 19.44 -6.58 8.15
CA ILE A 94 18.44 -7.50 7.61
C ILE A 94 18.76 -8.90 8.11
N PRO A 95 17.82 -9.58 8.82
CA PRO A 95 18.00 -10.96 9.24
C PRO A 95 18.21 -11.91 8.06
N LYS A 96 19.00 -12.96 8.26
CA LYS A 96 19.32 -13.94 7.21
C LYS A 96 18.11 -14.71 6.69
N GLU A 97 17.05 -14.78 7.49
CA GLU A 97 15.78 -15.42 7.16
C GLU A 97 14.92 -14.60 6.22
N MET A 98 15.23 -13.31 6.04
CA MET A 98 14.58 -12.45 5.07
C MET A 98 15.31 -12.56 3.73
N ASP A 99 14.64 -13.14 2.74
CA ASP A 99 15.14 -13.37 1.38
C ASP A 99 14.60 -12.36 0.35
N GLY A 100 13.84 -11.37 0.80
CA GLY A 100 13.32 -10.29 -0.04
C GLY A 100 14.40 -9.30 -0.47
N GLU A 101 14.17 -8.65 -1.59
CA GLU A 101 15.07 -7.63 -2.15
C GLU A 101 14.80 -6.25 -1.54
N VAL A 102 15.84 -5.42 -1.44
CA VAL A 102 15.71 -4.02 -1.04
C VAL A 102 15.29 -3.19 -2.25
N LEU A 103 14.22 -2.42 -2.11
CA LEU A 103 13.60 -1.68 -3.22
C LEU A 103 14.06 -0.20 -3.33
N VAL A 104 14.80 0.29 -2.36
CA VAL A 104 15.35 1.67 -2.35
C VAL A 104 16.81 1.72 -2.71
#